data_7479cc192651b4fcf06472ea6ae8fe95
#
_entry.id   7479cc192651b4fcf06472ea6ae8fe95
#
_cell.length_a   1.000
_cell.length_b   1.000
_cell.length_c   1.000
_cell.angle_alpha   90.00
_cell.angle_beta   90.00
_cell.angle_gamma   90.00
#
_symmetry.space_group_name_H-M   'P 1'
#
loop_
_entity.id
_entity.type
_entity.pdbx_description
1 polymer ?
#
loop_
_entity_poly.entity_id
_entity_poly.type
_entity_poly.pdbx_seq_one_letter_code
_entity_poly.pdbx_strand_id
1 'polypeptide(L)'
;WDDENVYVRGFDDRYTSYLINGVPMNDMENGNLYFSNWSVLADVASVVQVQRGAGSVNLATPSLGGVVNFMSAPASTEPGVVVKQEAGEHQYSKTAVTVNTGLLMDGKLAMMASASRRTADKLFARGTYSDAWSYYFNASYSVNNDNRLEFIALGSPQFHGQNFWNNRISNYSHELALEMGVAEEDLRTEYGLDYNPRADYLETPYTGKRAVASWVPFDGWNYKVRDQRSTTMINERNNYFHKPIVQLNWYSNLDESTTMATSFYYSGGEGGGSGSAGSILWGDGYRDYDATIARNMSEDQWKDGYGYESRGILRGSRNNQYTYGIMSKMEKEMTDTVSMTLGLDIRTAKVEHYRQVYDLLGGDFFYNSSNPNWTEEQRHRTLGDKLYYDNTNTVDWLGGYVQANYDDGAGTNAFAMFGATTASYTAQDHFTLDNLKIEADAELGYQMKLGGSRALNDTWQLFGNVSYSAMTPSLDKLIDDVNMIKNEGFENETATWFDVGTRFKSLNGQWAGSLNYYYALWSDRAQSGTSE
;
A
#
# COMPACT_ATOMS: atom_id res chain seq x y z
N TRP A 1 -2.63 0.41 14.08
CA TRP A 1 -3.75 1.18 13.50
C TRP A 1 -3.58 1.43 12.00
N ASP A 2 -2.39 1.43 11.48
CA ASP A 2 -2.17 1.93 10.12
C ASP A 2 -1.42 0.95 9.21
N ASP A 3 -0.69 -0.04 9.71
CA ASP A 3 0.00 -1.06 8.91
C ASP A 3 -0.50 -2.46 9.30
N GLU A 4 -1.47 -2.98 8.55
CA GLU A 4 -2.07 -4.29 8.79
C GLU A 4 -1.81 -5.21 7.60
N ASN A 5 -1.48 -6.47 7.88
CA ASN A 5 -1.39 -7.52 6.87
C ASN A 5 -2.72 -8.27 6.80
N VAL A 6 -3.28 -8.39 5.61
CA VAL A 6 -4.52 -9.13 5.37
C VAL A 6 -4.21 -10.42 4.62
N TYR A 7 -4.69 -11.53 5.15
CA TYR A 7 -4.53 -12.85 4.54
C TYR A 7 -5.86 -13.35 4.00
N VAL A 8 -5.88 -13.73 2.74
CA VAL A 8 -7.04 -14.37 2.11
C VAL A 8 -6.69 -15.84 1.85
N ARG A 9 -7.31 -16.75 2.58
CA ARG A 9 -7.03 -18.21 2.53
C ARG A 9 -5.55 -18.56 2.74
N GLY A 10 -4.83 -17.81 3.59
CA GLY A 10 -3.42 -18.00 3.88
C GLY A 10 -2.45 -17.33 2.90
N PHE A 11 -2.93 -16.70 1.84
CA PHE A 11 -2.13 -15.86 0.96
C PHE A 11 -2.11 -14.44 1.49
N ASP A 12 -0.93 -13.85 1.57
CA ASP A 12 -0.75 -12.46 1.99
C ASP A 12 -1.19 -11.46 0.89
N ASP A 13 -1.04 -10.19 1.16
CA ASP A 13 -1.48 -9.10 0.30
C ASP A 13 -0.78 -9.09 -1.07
N ARG A 14 0.47 -9.59 -1.18
CA ARG A 14 1.20 -9.69 -2.46
C ARG A 14 0.53 -10.63 -3.46
N TYR A 15 -0.23 -11.59 -2.96
CA TYR A 15 -0.92 -12.61 -3.76
C TYR A 15 -2.42 -12.39 -3.87
N THR A 16 -2.90 -11.28 -3.31
CA THR A 16 -4.30 -10.83 -3.39
C THR A 16 -4.35 -9.52 -4.14
N SER A 17 -5.14 -9.43 -5.20
CA SER A 17 -5.32 -8.17 -5.92
C SER A 17 -6.30 -7.28 -5.20
N TYR A 18 -5.86 -6.10 -4.83
CA TYR A 18 -6.69 -5.06 -4.22
C TYR A 18 -7.00 -3.98 -5.24
N LEU A 19 -8.27 -3.68 -5.41
CA LEU A 19 -8.75 -2.70 -6.39
C LEU A 19 -9.50 -1.57 -5.71
N ILE A 20 -9.39 -0.37 -6.28
CA ILE A 20 -10.28 0.76 -5.99
C ILE A 20 -11.00 1.12 -7.28
N ASN A 21 -12.32 0.93 -7.29
CA ASN A 21 -13.16 1.10 -8.49
C ASN A 21 -12.63 0.35 -9.72
N GLY A 22 -12.12 -0.88 -9.50
CA GLY A 22 -11.57 -1.72 -10.55
C GLY A 22 -10.11 -1.46 -10.93
N VAL A 23 -9.46 -0.43 -10.37
CA VAL A 23 -8.04 -0.11 -10.61
C VAL A 23 -7.16 -0.81 -9.57
N PRO A 24 -6.14 -1.60 -9.97
CA PRO A 24 -5.23 -2.27 -9.05
C PRO A 24 -4.36 -1.29 -8.24
N MET A 25 -4.24 -1.55 -6.94
CA MET A 25 -3.54 -0.69 -6.00
C MET A 25 -2.31 -1.32 -5.36
N ASN A 26 -2.08 -2.61 -5.60
CA ASN A 26 -0.86 -3.27 -5.15
C ASN A 26 0.36 -2.56 -5.74
N ASP A 27 1.42 -2.49 -4.96
CA ASP A 27 2.70 -1.92 -5.38
C ASP A 27 3.27 -2.70 -6.57
N MET A 28 3.78 -1.99 -7.58
CA MET A 28 4.25 -2.63 -8.81
C MET A 28 5.66 -3.22 -8.69
N GLU A 29 6.43 -2.87 -7.66
CA GLU A 29 7.77 -3.41 -7.43
C GLU A 29 7.72 -4.73 -6.66
N ASN A 30 6.89 -4.80 -5.60
CA ASN A 30 6.90 -5.90 -4.65
C ASN A 30 5.53 -6.60 -4.45
N GLY A 31 4.45 -6.02 -4.99
CA GLY A 31 3.09 -6.57 -4.90
C GLY A 31 2.35 -6.27 -3.59
N ASN A 32 2.96 -5.63 -2.60
CA ASN A 32 2.33 -5.34 -1.31
C ASN A 32 1.21 -4.28 -1.43
N LEU A 33 0.28 -4.33 -0.48
CA LEU A 33 -0.68 -3.25 -0.24
C LEU A 33 -0.44 -2.65 1.14
N TYR A 34 -0.26 -1.34 1.19
CA TYR A 34 -0.12 -0.58 2.44
C TYR A 34 -1.45 0.08 2.77
N PHE A 35 -2.26 -0.56 3.63
CA PHE A 35 -3.63 -0.11 3.94
C PHE A 35 -3.69 1.28 4.55
N SER A 36 -2.66 1.71 5.26
CA SER A 36 -2.57 3.06 5.82
C SER A 36 -2.71 4.17 4.78
N ASN A 37 -2.31 3.91 3.52
CA ASN A 37 -2.43 4.85 2.42
C ASN A 37 -3.89 5.07 1.95
N TRP A 38 -4.81 4.20 2.36
CA TRP A 38 -6.17 4.12 1.83
C TRP A 38 -7.25 4.26 2.91
N SER A 39 -6.92 4.91 4.04
CA SER A 39 -7.87 5.07 5.15
C SER A 39 -9.16 5.83 4.77
N VAL A 40 -9.13 6.62 3.69
CA VAL A 40 -10.32 7.27 3.10
C VAL A 40 -11.40 6.25 2.72
N LEU A 41 -11.03 5.01 2.36
CA LEU A 41 -11.99 3.98 1.96
C LEU A 41 -12.95 3.62 3.09
N ALA A 42 -12.52 3.74 4.35
CA ALA A 42 -13.40 3.54 5.51
C ALA A 42 -14.54 4.58 5.60
N ASP A 43 -14.39 5.74 4.96
CA ASP A 43 -15.40 6.79 4.94
C ASP A 43 -16.27 6.76 3.69
N VAL A 44 -15.72 6.29 2.56
CA VAL A 44 -16.37 6.47 1.25
C VAL A 44 -16.66 5.16 0.51
N ALA A 45 -16.20 4.00 0.97
CA ALA A 45 -16.55 2.74 0.34
C ALA A 45 -18.05 2.44 0.55
N SER A 46 -18.77 2.24 -0.54
CA SER A 46 -20.18 1.82 -0.53
C SER A 46 -20.33 0.31 -0.58
N VAL A 47 -19.40 -0.37 -1.26
CA VAL A 47 -19.39 -1.83 -1.41
C VAL A 47 -17.95 -2.32 -1.36
N VAL A 48 -17.73 -3.44 -0.67
CA VAL A 48 -16.49 -4.21 -0.74
C VAL A 48 -16.82 -5.57 -1.36
N GLN A 49 -16.35 -5.79 -2.58
CA GLN A 49 -16.51 -7.06 -3.28
C GLN A 49 -15.31 -7.96 -3.00
N VAL A 50 -15.55 -9.17 -2.48
CA VAL A 50 -14.48 -10.13 -2.21
C VAL A 50 -14.72 -11.39 -3.04
N GLN A 51 -13.82 -11.66 -3.97
CA GLN A 51 -13.77 -12.91 -4.72
C GLN A 51 -12.57 -13.72 -4.23
N ARG A 52 -12.83 -14.86 -3.60
CA ARG A 52 -11.79 -15.75 -3.05
C ARG A 52 -11.38 -16.82 -4.05
N GLY A 53 -10.07 -17.07 -4.19
CA GLY A 53 -9.53 -18.17 -4.99
C GLY A 53 -9.78 -18.06 -6.50
N ALA A 54 -10.10 -19.20 -7.13
CA ALA A 54 -10.15 -19.38 -8.58
C ALA A 54 -11.38 -18.82 -9.31
N GLY A 55 -12.22 -18.05 -8.64
CA GLY A 55 -13.43 -17.51 -9.26
C GLY A 55 -13.17 -16.59 -10.46
N SER A 56 -14.23 -16.31 -11.23
CA SER A 56 -14.20 -15.34 -12.32
C SER A 56 -13.84 -13.95 -11.81
N VAL A 57 -12.81 -13.34 -12.38
CA VAL A 57 -12.36 -11.97 -12.08
C VAL A 57 -11.93 -11.29 -13.37
N ASN A 58 -12.34 -10.04 -13.52
CA ASN A 58 -12.02 -9.23 -14.71
C ASN A 58 -10.63 -8.58 -14.56
N LEU A 59 -9.57 -9.42 -14.46
CA LEU A 59 -8.18 -8.98 -14.37
C LEU A 59 -7.29 -9.88 -15.20
N ALA A 60 -6.32 -9.28 -15.88
CA ALA A 60 -5.27 -10.00 -16.60
C ALA A 60 -4.26 -10.63 -15.62
N THR A 61 -3.95 -9.91 -14.54
CA THR A 61 -2.97 -10.32 -13.52
C THR A 61 -3.47 -11.53 -12.72
N PRO A 62 -2.67 -12.60 -12.62
CA PRO A 62 -2.95 -13.71 -11.71
C PRO A 62 -3.05 -13.23 -10.25
N SER A 63 -4.03 -13.75 -9.51
CA SER A 63 -4.24 -13.44 -8.10
C SER A 63 -4.56 -14.73 -7.35
N LEU A 64 -3.62 -15.20 -6.52
CA LEU A 64 -3.72 -16.51 -5.86
C LEU A 64 -4.72 -16.50 -4.71
N GLY A 65 -4.70 -15.46 -3.87
CA GLY A 65 -5.64 -15.28 -2.75
C GLY A 65 -7.05 -14.92 -3.23
N GLY A 66 -7.13 -14.26 -4.38
CA GLY A 66 -8.37 -13.72 -4.92
C GLY A 66 -8.30 -12.20 -5.14
N VAL A 67 -9.47 -11.57 -5.20
CA VAL A 67 -9.60 -10.13 -5.48
C VAL A 67 -10.48 -9.47 -4.44
N VAL A 68 -10.04 -8.33 -3.95
CA VAL A 68 -10.82 -7.42 -3.09
C VAL A 68 -10.99 -6.09 -3.81
N ASN A 69 -12.20 -5.72 -4.16
CA ASN A 69 -12.51 -4.46 -4.85
C ASN A 69 -13.31 -3.54 -3.95
N PHE A 70 -12.73 -2.40 -3.61
CA PHE A 70 -13.41 -1.32 -2.90
C PHE A 70 -14.08 -0.40 -3.90
N MET A 71 -15.39 -0.35 -3.87
CA MET A 71 -16.17 0.55 -4.70
C MET A 71 -16.54 1.77 -3.87
N SER A 72 -16.08 2.94 -4.27
CA SER A 72 -16.43 4.19 -3.61
C SER A 72 -17.88 4.58 -3.88
N ALA A 73 -18.45 5.34 -2.95
CA ALA A 73 -19.81 5.84 -3.11
C ALA A 73 -19.91 6.77 -4.33
N PRO A 74 -20.87 6.55 -5.24
CA PRO A 74 -21.14 7.48 -6.31
C PRO A 74 -21.74 8.79 -5.74
N ALA A 75 -21.65 9.87 -6.51
CA ALA A 75 -22.33 11.10 -6.15
C ALA A 75 -23.85 10.84 -6.03
N SER A 76 -24.44 11.30 -4.92
CA SER A 76 -25.87 11.10 -4.66
C SER A 76 -26.73 11.95 -5.61
N THR A 77 -27.87 11.41 -6.02
CA THR A 77 -28.90 12.17 -6.76
C THR A 77 -29.67 13.16 -5.89
N GLU A 78 -29.56 13.03 -4.55
CA GLU A 78 -30.18 13.94 -3.60
C GLU A 78 -29.13 14.83 -2.95
N PRO A 79 -29.41 16.15 -2.79
CA PRO A 79 -28.51 17.04 -2.09
C PRO A 79 -28.49 16.74 -0.59
N GLY A 80 -27.32 16.89 0.05
CA GLY A 80 -27.22 16.66 1.47
C GLY A 80 -25.85 16.91 2.04
N VAL A 81 -25.81 17.08 3.36
CA VAL A 81 -24.58 17.19 4.14
C VAL A 81 -24.64 16.19 5.30
N VAL A 82 -23.57 15.40 5.44
CA VAL A 82 -23.40 14.47 6.56
C VAL A 82 -22.18 14.91 7.35
N VAL A 83 -22.34 15.07 8.66
CA VAL A 83 -21.25 15.28 9.60
C VAL A 83 -21.18 14.10 10.55
N LYS A 84 -20.01 13.48 10.66
CA LYS A 84 -19.74 12.35 11.52
C LYS A 84 -18.66 12.70 12.52
N GLN A 85 -18.89 12.44 13.81
CA GLN A 85 -17.90 12.61 14.86
C GLN A 85 -17.72 11.27 15.58
N GLU A 86 -16.45 10.86 15.73
CA GLU A 86 -16.07 9.68 16.51
C GLU A 86 -15.12 10.12 17.63
N ALA A 87 -15.21 9.44 18.78
CA ALA A 87 -14.30 9.59 19.90
C ALA A 87 -14.02 8.22 20.51
N GLY A 88 -12.84 8.03 21.06
CA GLY A 88 -12.42 6.75 21.64
C GLY A 88 -11.28 6.93 22.65
N GLU A 89 -10.74 5.81 23.11
CA GLU A 89 -9.58 5.77 23.98
C GLU A 89 -8.35 6.44 23.34
N HIS A 90 -7.35 6.73 24.15
CA HIS A 90 -6.08 7.34 23.71
C HIS A 90 -6.24 8.68 22.98
N GLN A 91 -7.24 9.45 23.38
CA GLN A 91 -7.59 10.74 22.74
C GLN A 91 -7.92 10.59 21.26
N TYR A 92 -8.41 9.40 20.87
CA TYR A 92 -8.89 9.19 19.51
C TYR A 92 -10.05 10.14 19.21
N SER A 93 -9.92 10.85 18.11
CA SER A 93 -10.96 11.72 17.58
C SER A 93 -10.95 11.65 16.05
N LYS A 94 -12.14 11.54 15.47
CA LYS A 94 -12.31 11.65 14.02
C LYS A 94 -13.51 12.51 13.71
N THR A 95 -13.31 13.50 12.85
CA THR A 95 -14.38 14.31 12.27
C THR A 95 -14.41 14.10 10.76
N ALA A 96 -15.57 13.80 10.21
CA ALA A 96 -15.77 13.67 8.77
C ALA A 96 -16.95 14.53 8.32
N VAL A 97 -16.81 15.17 7.16
CA VAL A 97 -17.85 15.95 6.50
C VAL A 97 -17.98 15.49 5.07
N THR A 98 -19.20 15.13 4.66
CA THR A 98 -19.53 14.73 3.30
C THR A 98 -20.64 15.63 2.77
N VAL A 99 -20.47 16.15 1.55
CA VAL A 99 -21.41 17.03 0.87
C VAL A 99 -21.77 16.43 -0.48
N ASN A 100 -23.08 16.34 -0.78
CA ASN A 100 -23.63 15.95 -2.06
C ASN A 100 -24.40 17.11 -2.65
N THR A 101 -24.22 17.37 -3.93
CA THR A 101 -24.93 18.45 -4.64
C THR A 101 -26.35 18.08 -5.02
N GLY A 102 -26.67 16.78 -5.09
CA GLY A 102 -27.81 16.29 -5.84
C GLY A 102 -27.61 16.45 -7.35
N LEU A 103 -28.67 16.28 -8.10
CA LEU A 103 -28.68 16.45 -9.56
C LEU A 103 -28.63 17.93 -9.95
N LEU A 104 -27.69 18.27 -10.80
CA LEU A 104 -27.48 19.57 -11.42
C LEU A 104 -27.57 19.45 -12.94
N MET A 105 -27.63 20.59 -13.65
CA MET A 105 -27.62 20.66 -15.12
C MET A 105 -28.67 19.74 -15.76
N ASP A 106 -29.94 19.91 -15.36
CA ASP A 106 -31.07 19.11 -15.82
C ASP A 106 -30.85 17.58 -15.63
N GLY A 107 -30.26 17.21 -14.51
CA GLY A 107 -30.03 15.81 -14.14
C GLY A 107 -28.78 15.16 -14.72
N LYS A 108 -27.94 15.93 -15.43
CA LYS A 108 -26.74 15.39 -16.08
C LYS A 108 -25.50 15.32 -15.18
N LEU A 109 -25.42 16.14 -14.14
CA LEU A 109 -24.25 16.22 -13.26
C LEU A 109 -24.65 15.94 -11.81
N ALA A 110 -23.88 15.11 -11.12
CA ALA A 110 -23.92 14.97 -9.67
C ALA A 110 -22.50 15.01 -9.13
N MET A 111 -22.30 15.66 -7.98
CA MET A 111 -20.99 15.75 -7.35
C MET A 111 -21.07 15.41 -5.86
N MET A 112 -20.01 14.80 -5.35
CA MET A 112 -19.80 14.49 -3.93
C MET A 112 -18.39 14.89 -3.52
N ALA A 113 -18.27 15.51 -2.36
CA ALA A 113 -16.99 15.78 -1.72
C ALA A 113 -17.04 15.30 -0.27
N SER A 114 -15.96 14.67 0.20
CA SER A 114 -15.80 14.26 1.60
C SER A 114 -14.41 14.60 2.08
N ALA A 115 -14.30 15.06 3.32
CA ALA A 115 -13.03 15.26 4.00
C ALA A 115 -13.13 14.80 5.44
N SER A 116 -12.08 14.18 5.96
CA SER A 116 -12.00 13.80 7.37
C SER A 116 -10.61 14.01 7.95
N ARG A 117 -10.54 14.16 9.27
CA ARG A 117 -9.30 14.10 10.04
C ARG A 117 -9.47 13.15 11.20
N ARG A 118 -8.48 12.28 11.37
CA ARG A 118 -8.35 11.34 12.48
C ARG A 118 -7.07 11.64 13.25
N THR A 119 -7.18 11.74 14.57
CA THR A 119 -6.03 11.91 15.47
C THR A 119 -6.11 10.97 16.65
N ALA A 120 -4.94 10.51 17.13
CA ALA A 120 -4.76 9.85 18.41
C ALA A 120 -3.35 10.18 18.92
N ASP A 121 -3.23 10.78 20.10
CA ASP A 121 -1.96 11.34 20.54
C ASP A 121 -1.03 10.31 21.18
N LYS A 122 -1.57 9.32 21.88
CA LYS A 122 -0.82 8.17 22.40
C LYS A 122 -1.65 6.93 22.13
N LEU A 123 -1.20 6.09 21.23
CA LEU A 123 -1.71 4.75 21.09
C LEU A 123 -1.20 3.91 22.28
N PHE A 124 -1.11 2.60 22.16
CA PHE A 124 -0.75 1.79 23.32
C PHE A 124 0.70 2.00 23.77
N ALA A 125 1.65 1.94 22.84
CA ALA A 125 3.07 2.03 23.14
C ALA A 125 3.58 3.48 23.18
N ARG A 126 4.65 3.73 23.94
CA ARG A 126 5.34 5.03 24.05
C ARG A 126 5.74 5.54 22.68
N GLY A 127 5.48 6.82 22.40
CA GLY A 127 5.84 7.48 21.15
C GLY A 127 5.00 7.10 19.93
N THR A 128 4.00 6.23 20.10
CA THR A 128 3.05 5.93 19.04
C THR A 128 1.92 6.96 19.02
N TYR A 129 1.52 7.36 17.85
CA TYR A 129 0.44 8.31 17.59
C TYR A 129 -0.07 8.12 16.17
N SER A 130 -1.22 8.69 15.85
CA SER A 130 -1.75 8.77 14.49
C SER A 130 -2.30 10.17 14.21
N ASP A 131 -2.00 10.69 13.03
CA ASP A 131 -2.55 11.94 12.50
C ASP A 131 -2.77 11.75 11.00
N ALA A 132 -4.00 11.52 10.61
CA ALA A 132 -4.37 11.22 9.25
C ALA A 132 -5.50 12.11 8.77
N TRP A 133 -5.34 12.63 7.55
CA TRP A 133 -6.40 13.27 6.80
C TRP A 133 -6.91 12.33 5.73
N SER A 134 -8.14 12.52 5.32
CA SER A 134 -8.70 11.84 4.15
C SER A 134 -9.49 12.84 3.33
N TYR A 135 -9.45 12.68 2.01
CA TYR A 135 -10.29 13.45 1.10
C TYR A 135 -10.78 12.59 -0.05
N TYR A 136 -11.95 12.91 -0.51
CA TYR A 136 -12.62 12.26 -1.63
C TYR A 136 -13.40 13.27 -2.44
N PHE A 137 -13.33 13.16 -3.75
CA PHE A 137 -14.18 13.90 -4.68
C PHE A 137 -14.65 12.97 -5.78
N ASN A 138 -15.93 13.03 -6.10
CA ASN A 138 -16.54 12.32 -7.23
C ASN A 138 -17.42 13.30 -7.99
N ALA A 139 -17.32 13.28 -9.32
CA ALA A 139 -18.21 14.01 -10.22
C ALA A 139 -18.62 13.07 -11.36
N SER A 140 -19.91 12.80 -11.48
CA SER A 140 -20.49 11.96 -12.52
C SER A 140 -21.29 12.83 -13.50
N TYR A 141 -20.91 12.80 -14.77
CA TYR A 141 -21.52 13.59 -15.84
C TYR A 141 -22.02 12.70 -16.98
N SER A 142 -23.35 12.73 -17.21
CA SER A 142 -23.97 12.08 -18.34
C SER A 142 -23.86 12.97 -19.58
N VAL A 143 -22.94 12.60 -20.49
CA VAL A 143 -22.74 13.33 -21.77
C VAL A 143 -24.00 13.21 -22.65
N ASN A 144 -24.50 11.98 -22.74
CA ASN A 144 -25.76 11.61 -23.41
C ASN A 144 -26.26 10.29 -22.77
N ASN A 145 -27.26 9.66 -23.36
CA ASN A 145 -27.86 8.43 -22.83
C ASN A 145 -26.89 7.23 -22.85
N ASP A 146 -25.92 7.25 -23.76
CA ASP A 146 -24.99 6.14 -23.98
C ASP A 146 -23.63 6.38 -23.36
N ASN A 147 -23.31 7.61 -22.97
CA ASN A 147 -21.99 7.98 -22.50
C ASN A 147 -22.03 8.73 -21.17
N ARG A 148 -21.29 8.21 -20.18
CA ARG A 148 -21.10 8.82 -18.87
C ARG A 148 -19.61 8.91 -18.56
N LEU A 149 -19.19 10.08 -18.11
CA LEU A 149 -17.87 10.31 -17.56
C LEU A 149 -17.96 10.41 -16.04
N GLU A 150 -16.98 9.85 -15.36
CA GLU A 150 -16.87 9.95 -13.91
C GLU A 150 -15.45 10.29 -13.53
N PHE A 151 -15.30 11.41 -12.84
CA PHE A 151 -14.02 11.84 -12.28
C PHE A 151 -13.99 11.52 -10.79
N ILE A 152 -12.93 10.85 -10.34
CA ILE A 152 -12.71 10.48 -8.94
C ILE A 152 -11.31 10.95 -8.53
N ALA A 153 -11.23 11.60 -7.37
CA ALA A 153 -9.96 11.91 -6.72
C ALA A 153 -10.06 11.58 -5.24
N LEU A 154 -9.10 10.82 -4.72
CA LEU A 154 -9.05 10.46 -3.31
C LEU A 154 -7.61 10.33 -2.79
N GLY A 155 -7.45 10.46 -1.49
CA GLY A 155 -6.16 10.27 -0.83
C GLY A 155 -6.27 10.37 0.69
N SER A 156 -5.25 9.83 1.35
CA SER A 156 -5.18 9.75 2.82
C SER A 156 -3.78 10.13 3.30
N PRO A 157 -3.41 11.43 3.29
CA PRO A 157 -2.15 11.83 3.89
C PRO A 157 -2.16 11.47 5.38
N GLN A 158 -1.18 10.70 5.80
CA GLN A 158 -1.08 10.20 7.16
C GLN A 158 0.34 10.35 7.71
N PHE A 159 0.43 10.48 9.04
CA PHE A 159 1.64 10.52 9.80
C PHE A 159 1.44 9.75 11.10
N HIS A 160 2.30 8.77 11.40
CA HIS A 160 2.17 7.98 12.62
C HIS A 160 3.53 7.59 13.22
N GLY A 161 3.55 7.41 14.54
CA GLY A 161 4.69 6.86 15.27
C GLY A 161 4.52 5.36 15.44
N GLN A 162 5.60 4.60 15.22
CA GLN A 162 5.59 3.15 15.22
C GLN A 162 6.34 2.57 16.42
N ASN A 163 5.91 1.38 16.85
CA ASN A 163 6.69 0.44 17.64
C ASN A 163 6.96 -0.79 16.75
N PHE A 164 8.04 -0.75 16.01
CA PHE A 164 8.33 -1.67 14.90
C PHE A 164 9.00 -2.98 15.32
N TRP A 165 9.64 -3.02 16.49
CA TRP A 165 10.46 -4.16 16.87
C TRP A 165 9.71 -5.14 17.78
N ASN A 166 9.92 -6.42 17.52
CA ASN A 166 9.48 -7.47 18.43
C ASN A 166 10.35 -7.46 19.68
N ASN A 167 9.74 -7.19 20.82
CA ASN A 167 10.38 -7.27 22.12
C ASN A 167 9.98 -8.58 22.81
N ARG A 168 10.76 -9.02 23.78
CA ARG A 168 10.39 -10.19 24.59
C ARG A 168 9.21 -9.85 25.48
N ILE A 169 8.31 -10.81 25.69
CA ILE A 169 7.12 -10.61 26.52
C ILE A 169 7.49 -10.19 27.94
N SER A 170 8.62 -10.69 28.48
CA SER A 170 9.13 -10.30 29.79
C SER A 170 9.56 -8.84 29.89
N ASN A 171 9.80 -8.15 28.77
CA ASN A 171 10.05 -6.71 28.78
C ASN A 171 8.76 -5.91 29.03
N TYR A 172 7.60 -6.50 28.77
CA TYR A 172 6.30 -5.87 28.97
C TYR A 172 5.68 -6.23 30.33
N SER A 173 5.73 -7.52 30.72
CA SER A 173 5.18 -8.03 31.98
C SER A 173 5.81 -9.36 32.36
N HIS A 174 6.37 -9.45 33.57
CA HIS A 174 6.88 -10.71 34.12
C HIS A 174 5.72 -11.68 34.41
N GLU A 175 4.60 -11.18 34.96
CA GLU A 175 3.41 -11.99 35.23
C GLU A 175 2.93 -12.72 33.98
N LEU A 176 2.71 -11.96 32.90
CA LEU A 176 2.28 -12.52 31.63
C LEU A 176 3.32 -13.47 31.00
N ALA A 177 4.62 -13.16 31.13
CA ALA A 177 5.69 -14.03 30.66
C ALA A 177 5.69 -15.39 31.36
N LEU A 178 5.52 -15.41 32.68
CA LEU A 178 5.42 -16.63 33.48
C LEU A 178 4.16 -17.44 33.15
N GLU A 179 3.01 -16.80 32.98
CA GLU A 179 1.77 -17.44 32.54
C GLU A 179 1.92 -18.11 31.16
N MET A 180 2.73 -17.52 30.28
CA MET A 180 3.02 -18.07 28.95
C MET A 180 4.17 -19.10 28.95
N GLY A 181 4.70 -19.45 30.12
CA GLY A 181 5.70 -20.52 30.29
C GLY A 181 7.15 -20.09 30.08
N VAL A 182 7.46 -18.78 30.14
CA VAL A 182 8.85 -18.31 30.20
C VAL A 182 9.42 -18.68 31.57
N ALA A 183 10.62 -19.29 31.62
CA ALA A 183 11.27 -19.63 32.87
C ALA A 183 11.74 -18.37 33.63
N GLU A 184 11.76 -18.40 34.96
CA GLU A 184 12.17 -17.25 35.79
C GLU A 184 13.60 -16.76 35.44
N GLU A 185 14.53 -17.68 35.14
CA GLU A 185 15.90 -17.36 34.73
C GLU A 185 16.03 -16.69 33.37
N ASP A 186 14.99 -16.79 32.52
CA ASP A 186 14.95 -16.19 31.19
C ASP A 186 14.23 -14.82 31.18
N LEU A 187 13.70 -14.39 32.32
CA LEU A 187 13.08 -13.08 32.42
C LEU A 187 14.10 -11.96 32.19
N ARG A 188 13.70 -10.95 31.41
CA ARG A 188 14.46 -9.73 31.18
C ARG A 188 13.85 -8.59 31.98
N THR A 189 14.55 -7.47 32.08
CA THR A 189 14.03 -6.28 32.75
C THR A 189 12.62 -5.95 32.25
N GLU A 190 11.69 -5.79 33.20
CA GLU A 190 10.33 -5.32 32.93
C GLU A 190 10.31 -3.80 32.81
N TYR A 191 9.81 -3.29 31.70
CA TYR A 191 9.68 -1.85 31.44
C TYR A 191 8.22 -1.38 31.44
N GLY A 192 7.27 -2.31 31.42
CA GLY A 192 5.85 -2.05 31.38
C GLY A 192 5.21 -2.22 29.99
N LEU A 193 3.88 -2.23 30.00
CA LEU A 193 3.10 -2.56 28.79
C LEU A 193 3.25 -1.55 27.64
N ASP A 194 3.63 -0.31 27.95
CA ASP A 194 3.86 0.74 26.92
C ASP A 194 5.30 0.77 26.37
N TYR A 195 6.08 -0.25 26.63
CA TYR A 195 7.48 -0.32 26.26
C TYR A 195 7.69 -0.19 24.75
N ASN A 196 8.46 0.83 24.37
CA ASN A 196 9.01 1.03 23.04
C ASN A 196 10.46 1.51 23.18
N PRO A 197 11.45 0.63 22.96
CA PRO A 197 12.84 0.96 23.20
C PRO A 197 13.41 2.07 22.30
N ARG A 198 12.68 2.42 21.24
CA ARG A 198 13.08 3.40 20.21
C ARG A 198 12.47 4.78 20.40
N ALA A 199 11.62 4.93 21.42
CA ALA A 199 11.01 6.21 21.77
C ALA A 199 11.29 6.53 23.23
N ASP A 200 11.72 7.76 23.51
CA ASP A 200 11.92 8.21 24.87
C ASP A 200 11.55 9.68 25.07
N TYR A 201 11.22 10.02 26.32
CA TYR A 201 10.98 11.38 26.76
C TYR A 201 12.33 12.09 26.92
N LEU A 202 12.32 13.40 26.68
CA LEU A 202 13.47 14.27 26.84
C LEU A 202 13.36 15.00 28.17
N GLU A 203 14.45 15.04 28.92
CA GLU A 203 14.58 15.88 30.12
C GLU A 203 14.68 17.36 29.73
N THR A 204 15.37 17.64 28.62
CA THR A 204 15.51 18.98 28.07
C THR A 204 14.75 19.08 26.73
N PRO A 205 13.82 20.06 26.59
CA PRO A 205 13.09 20.24 25.32
C PRO A 205 14.03 20.43 24.13
N TYR A 206 13.83 19.65 23.07
CA TYR A 206 14.59 19.70 21.82
C TYR A 206 13.77 20.38 20.72
N THR A 207 14.30 21.44 20.13
CA THR A 207 13.64 22.26 19.09
C THR A 207 14.28 22.10 17.72
N GLY A 208 14.87 20.95 17.45
CA GLY A 208 15.55 20.65 16.19
C GLY A 208 14.61 20.68 14.97
N LYS A 209 15.23 20.67 13.81
CA LYS A 209 14.55 20.66 12.52
C LYS A 209 14.63 19.28 11.89
N ARG A 210 13.60 18.94 11.12
CA ARG A 210 13.54 17.70 10.34
C ARG A 210 13.27 17.97 8.87
N ALA A 211 13.86 17.15 8.00
CA ALA A 211 13.58 17.15 6.57
C ALA A 211 12.44 16.18 6.24
N VAL A 212 11.35 16.68 5.72
CA VAL A 212 10.23 15.88 5.23
C VAL A 212 10.13 16.00 3.72
N ALA A 213 9.82 14.90 3.02
CA ALA A 213 9.66 14.94 1.57
C ALA A 213 8.50 15.86 1.18
N SER A 214 8.63 16.46 0.02
CA SER A 214 7.61 17.33 -0.57
C SER A 214 7.70 17.22 -2.08
N TRP A 215 6.58 17.00 -2.72
CA TRP A 215 6.50 17.08 -4.17
C TRP A 215 6.22 18.52 -4.61
N VAL A 216 6.94 18.96 -5.63
CA VAL A 216 6.73 20.27 -6.28
C VAL A 216 6.38 19.98 -7.74
N PRO A 217 5.21 20.40 -8.27
CA PRO A 217 4.86 20.24 -9.66
C PRO A 217 5.98 20.78 -10.57
N PHE A 218 6.41 19.97 -11.55
CA PHE A 218 7.45 20.26 -12.54
C PHE A 218 8.90 20.33 -12.03
N ASP A 219 9.11 20.32 -10.70
CA ASP A 219 10.44 20.36 -10.07
C ASP A 219 10.81 19.01 -9.39
N GLY A 220 9.87 18.08 -9.40
CA GLY A 220 10.07 16.75 -8.83
C GLY A 220 10.04 16.73 -7.30
N TRP A 221 10.72 15.74 -6.74
CA TRP A 221 10.76 15.52 -5.31
C TRP A 221 11.87 16.32 -4.65
N ASN A 222 11.52 16.99 -3.57
CA ASN A 222 12.42 17.78 -2.75
C ASN A 222 12.10 17.54 -1.27
N TYR A 223 12.71 18.27 -0.36
CA TYR A 223 12.33 18.25 1.04
C TYR A 223 11.92 19.63 1.55
N LYS A 224 11.06 19.64 2.56
CA LYS A 224 10.74 20.83 3.35
C LYS A 224 11.27 20.66 4.75
N VAL A 225 11.80 21.75 5.29
CA VAL A 225 12.20 21.83 6.70
C VAL A 225 10.96 22.05 7.55
N ARG A 226 10.80 21.23 8.59
CA ARG A 226 9.72 21.32 9.58
C ARG A 226 10.31 21.26 10.98
N ASP A 227 9.59 21.83 11.94
CA ASP A 227 9.88 21.63 13.35
C ASP A 227 9.60 20.17 13.76
N GLN A 228 10.22 19.75 14.84
CA GLN A 228 9.89 18.47 15.48
C GLN A 228 8.39 18.44 15.85
N ARG A 229 7.80 17.25 15.79
CA ARG A 229 6.40 17.05 16.20
C ARG A 229 6.20 17.29 17.69
N SER A 230 7.15 16.83 18.48
CA SER A 230 7.18 17.02 19.94
C SER A 230 8.55 17.52 20.34
N THR A 231 8.59 18.47 21.26
CA THR A 231 9.84 18.98 21.85
C THR A 231 10.26 18.19 23.09
N THR A 232 9.39 17.32 23.60
CA THR A 232 9.58 16.58 24.85
C THR A 232 9.68 15.06 24.66
N MET A 233 9.61 14.57 23.44
CA MET A 233 9.74 13.15 23.13
C MET A 233 10.23 12.95 21.71
N ILE A 234 11.14 12.00 21.52
CA ILE A 234 11.59 11.53 20.21
C ILE A 234 11.22 10.06 20.07
N ASN A 235 10.62 9.70 18.92
CA ASN A 235 10.54 8.34 18.43
C ASN A 235 11.36 8.26 17.14
N GLU A 236 12.36 7.35 17.08
CA GLU A 236 13.15 7.19 15.85
C GLU A 236 12.32 6.62 14.70
N ARG A 237 11.17 5.99 14.99
CA ARG A 237 10.30 5.32 14.02
C ARG A 237 9.03 6.10 13.79
N ASN A 238 9.08 7.00 12.83
CA ASN A 238 7.91 7.69 12.31
C ASN A 238 7.73 7.27 10.86
N ASN A 239 6.48 7.02 10.49
CA ASN A 239 6.09 6.81 9.10
C ASN A 239 5.19 7.96 8.66
N TYR A 240 5.33 8.41 7.43
CA TYR A 240 4.35 9.26 6.78
C TYR A 240 4.21 8.84 5.33
N PHE A 241 3.01 8.94 4.82
CA PHE A 241 2.73 8.65 3.42
C PHE A 241 1.53 9.44 2.91
N HIS A 242 1.59 9.84 1.66
CA HIS A 242 0.47 10.37 0.92
C HIS A 242 0.49 9.79 -0.49
N LYS A 243 -0.46 8.92 -0.80
CA LYS A 243 -0.58 8.25 -2.11
C LYS A 243 -1.95 8.56 -2.71
N PRO A 244 -2.17 9.75 -3.32
CA PRO A 244 -3.41 10.07 -3.98
C PRO A 244 -3.63 9.21 -5.23
N ILE A 245 -4.89 9.01 -5.57
CA ILE A 245 -5.31 8.48 -6.86
C ILE A 245 -6.32 9.42 -7.51
N VAL A 246 -6.16 9.62 -8.82
CA VAL A 246 -7.11 10.33 -9.68
C VAL A 246 -7.50 9.38 -10.79
N GLN A 247 -8.82 9.25 -11.02
CA GLN A 247 -9.38 8.39 -12.07
C GLN A 247 -10.32 9.21 -12.93
N LEU A 248 -10.27 8.98 -14.24
CA LEU A 248 -11.28 9.39 -15.19
C LEU A 248 -11.86 8.14 -15.84
N ASN A 249 -13.07 7.80 -15.45
CA ASN A 249 -13.78 6.64 -15.95
C ASN A 249 -14.74 7.06 -17.07
N TRP A 250 -14.69 6.36 -18.17
CA TRP A 250 -15.61 6.51 -19.28
C TRP A 250 -16.42 5.22 -19.44
N TYR A 251 -17.74 5.34 -19.27
CA TYR A 251 -18.70 4.27 -19.49
C TYR A 251 -19.47 4.58 -20.77
N SER A 252 -19.55 3.61 -21.67
CA SER A 252 -20.20 3.77 -22.96
C SER A 252 -21.00 2.52 -23.34
N ASN A 253 -22.24 2.73 -23.79
CA ASN A 253 -23.00 1.75 -24.55
C ASN A 253 -22.63 1.97 -26.02
N LEU A 254 -21.85 1.08 -26.61
CA LEU A 254 -21.41 1.19 -28.01
C LEU A 254 -22.56 0.83 -28.97
N ASP A 255 -23.33 -0.15 -28.57
CA ASP A 255 -24.59 -0.59 -29.21
C ASP A 255 -25.47 -1.29 -28.17
N GLU A 256 -26.65 -1.84 -28.60
CA GLU A 256 -27.62 -2.51 -27.70
C GLU A 256 -27.03 -3.76 -26.99
N SER A 257 -25.98 -4.35 -27.55
CA SER A 257 -25.35 -5.59 -27.05
C SER A 257 -23.92 -5.39 -26.51
N THR A 258 -23.36 -4.20 -26.67
CA THR A 258 -21.94 -3.95 -26.37
C THR A 258 -21.76 -2.78 -25.42
N THR A 259 -21.15 -3.03 -24.28
CA THR A 259 -20.76 -1.99 -23.29
C THR A 259 -19.25 -1.90 -23.15
N MET A 260 -18.74 -0.73 -22.84
CA MET A 260 -17.33 -0.47 -22.57
C MET A 260 -17.18 0.38 -21.32
N ALA A 261 -16.19 0.00 -20.48
CA ALA A 261 -15.74 0.80 -19.35
C ALA A 261 -14.22 0.97 -19.44
N THR A 262 -13.77 2.22 -19.55
CA THR A 262 -12.35 2.56 -19.62
C THR A 262 -12.00 3.52 -18.49
N SER A 263 -10.95 3.19 -17.74
CA SER A 263 -10.42 4.00 -16.64
C SER A 263 -9.02 4.47 -17.01
N PHE A 264 -8.82 5.77 -17.04
CA PHE A 264 -7.52 6.41 -17.05
C PHE A 264 -7.19 6.82 -15.62
N TYR A 265 -6.03 6.46 -15.12
CA TYR A 265 -5.68 6.80 -13.76
C TYR A 265 -4.23 7.26 -13.58
N TYR A 266 -4.06 8.06 -12.57
CA TYR A 266 -2.77 8.47 -12.02
C TYR A 266 -2.78 8.23 -10.51
N SER A 267 -1.73 7.60 -10.00
CA SER A 267 -1.47 7.54 -8.56
C SER A 267 -0.08 8.07 -8.29
N GLY A 268 0.02 9.19 -7.60
CA GLY A 268 1.29 9.68 -7.09
C GLY A 268 1.49 9.23 -5.66
N GLY A 269 2.71 9.30 -5.15
CA GLY A 269 2.98 8.96 -3.75
C GLY A 269 4.26 9.59 -3.26
N GLU A 270 4.21 10.18 -2.08
CA GLU A 270 5.38 10.61 -1.34
C GLU A 270 5.34 10.00 0.06
N GLY A 271 6.46 9.50 0.52
CA GLY A 271 6.46 8.96 1.87
C GLY A 271 7.75 8.27 2.27
N GLY A 272 7.68 7.68 3.44
CA GLY A 272 8.77 6.91 3.98
C GLY A 272 8.76 6.81 5.49
N GLY A 273 9.73 6.07 6.00
CA GLY A 273 9.92 5.87 7.43
C GLY A 273 11.25 6.41 7.93
N SER A 274 11.24 6.94 9.15
CA SER A 274 12.48 7.33 9.81
C SER A 274 13.14 6.17 10.56
N GLY A 275 14.40 6.32 10.90
CA GLY A 275 15.20 5.40 11.70
C GLY A 275 16.52 6.03 12.08
N SER A 276 17.35 5.32 12.82
CA SER A 276 18.67 5.80 13.21
C SER A 276 19.73 5.62 12.13
N ALA A 277 20.74 6.47 12.16
CA ALA A 277 22.02 6.28 11.49
C ALA A 277 23.15 6.76 12.39
N GLY A 278 24.33 6.17 12.25
CA GLY A 278 25.43 6.38 13.18
C GLY A 278 25.12 5.78 14.56
N SER A 279 25.67 6.39 15.60
CA SER A 279 25.58 5.89 16.97
C SER A 279 24.60 6.73 17.80
N ILE A 280 23.37 6.27 17.99
CA ILE A 280 22.47 6.81 19.02
C ILE A 280 22.69 6.02 20.31
N LEU A 281 22.87 6.72 21.42
CA LEU A 281 23.15 6.12 22.72
C LEU A 281 21.93 5.36 23.28
N TRP A 282 22.21 4.47 24.21
CA TRP A 282 21.23 3.70 24.96
C TRP A 282 21.38 3.98 26.45
N GLY A 283 20.26 4.11 27.16
CA GLY A 283 20.19 4.23 28.61
C GLY A 283 18.94 3.52 29.12
N ASP A 284 19.07 2.69 30.17
CA ASP A 284 17.97 2.00 30.86
C ASP A 284 16.93 1.30 29.94
N GLY A 285 17.42 0.68 28.86
CA GLY A 285 16.57 -0.07 27.94
C GLY A 285 15.91 0.77 26.84
N TYR A 286 16.13 2.06 26.80
CA TYR A 286 15.62 3.00 25.79
C TYR A 286 16.74 3.67 25.02
N ARG A 287 16.43 4.28 23.89
CA ARG A 287 17.31 5.25 23.23
C ARG A 287 17.47 6.48 24.13
N ASP A 288 18.71 6.82 24.44
CA ASP A 288 19.04 8.03 25.21
C ASP A 288 19.28 9.21 24.25
N TYR A 289 18.22 9.94 23.97
CA TYR A 289 18.31 11.09 23.07
C TYR A 289 18.93 12.31 23.75
N ASP A 290 18.72 12.52 25.05
CA ASP A 290 19.36 13.62 25.78
C ASP A 290 20.88 13.49 25.75
N ALA A 291 21.43 12.32 26.10
CA ALA A 291 22.86 12.05 26.02
C ALA A 291 23.39 12.10 24.57
N THR A 292 22.59 11.66 23.59
CA THR A 292 22.97 11.71 22.17
C THR A 292 23.08 13.17 21.70
N ILE A 293 22.07 14.01 21.99
CA ILE A 293 22.06 15.43 21.63
C ILE A 293 23.22 16.16 22.34
N ALA A 294 23.38 15.93 23.64
CA ALA A 294 24.47 16.53 24.41
C ALA A 294 25.86 16.16 23.83
N ARG A 295 26.06 14.89 23.47
CA ARG A 295 27.29 14.44 22.81
C ARG A 295 27.48 15.13 21.44
N ASN A 296 26.47 15.17 20.60
CA ASN A 296 26.56 15.80 19.29
C ASN A 296 26.92 17.29 19.35
N MET A 297 26.56 17.97 20.43
CA MET A 297 26.84 19.38 20.68
C MET A 297 28.06 19.63 21.58
N SER A 298 28.84 18.59 21.93
CA SER A 298 30.00 18.74 22.77
C SER A 298 31.21 19.30 22.00
N GLU A 299 32.10 19.98 22.70
CA GLU A 299 33.36 20.54 22.13
C GLU A 299 34.20 19.49 21.40
N ASP A 300 34.18 18.23 21.84
CA ASP A 300 34.88 17.12 21.18
C ASP A 300 34.39 16.84 19.75
N GLN A 301 33.18 17.25 19.43
CA GLN A 301 32.59 17.09 18.11
C GLN A 301 32.74 18.32 17.22
N TRP A 302 33.35 19.40 17.73
CA TRP A 302 33.62 20.57 16.91
C TRP A 302 34.65 20.28 15.82
N LYS A 303 34.35 20.66 14.58
CA LYS A 303 35.26 20.56 13.43
C LYS A 303 35.42 21.94 12.80
N ASP A 304 36.66 22.40 12.73
CA ASP A 304 36.97 23.72 12.16
C ASP A 304 36.44 23.85 10.72
N GLY A 305 35.68 24.90 10.49
CA GLY A 305 35.05 25.18 9.19
C GLY A 305 33.72 24.48 8.92
N TYR A 306 33.32 23.50 9.76
CA TYR A 306 32.09 22.72 9.54
C TYR A 306 31.09 22.77 10.70
N GLY A 307 31.54 23.07 11.92
CA GLY A 307 30.68 23.05 13.11
C GLY A 307 30.68 21.72 13.85
N TYR A 308 29.59 21.40 14.55
CA TYR A 308 29.47 20.19 15.38
C TYR A 308 29.08 18.97 14.53
N GLU A 309 29.91 17.91 14.60
CA GLU A 309 29.65 16.63 13.98
C GLU A 309 28.64 15.82 14.79
N SER A 310 27.49 15.48 14.20
CA SER A 310 26.55 14.53 14.79
C SER A 310 27.08 13.10 14.66
N ARG A 311 27.32 12.43 15.78
CA ARG A 311 27.75 11.01 15.82
C ARG A 311 26.56 10.05 15.65
N GLY A 312 25.35 10.50 15.93
CA GLY A 312 24.09 9.79 15.74
C GLY A 312 23.01 10.75 15.27
N ILE A 313 22.27 10.34 14.28
CA ILE A 313 21.22 11.13 13.63
C ILE A 313 19.97 10.30 13.42
N LEU A 314 18.86 10.94 13.11
CA LEU A 314 17.73 10.28 12.46
C LEU A 314 17.86 10.42 10.95
N ARG A 315 17.66 9.32 10.22
CA ARG A 315 17.60 9.27 8.76
C ARG A 315 16.18 8.96 8.30
N GLY A 316 15.79 9.42 7.13
CA GLY A 316 14.55 9.03 6.46
C GLY A 316 14.85 8.08 5.28
N SER A 317 14.19 6.94 5.22
CA SER A 317 14.08 6.16 3.98
C SER A 317 12.88 6.67 3.21
N ARG A 318 13.07 6.99 1.95
CA ARG A 318 12.06 7.58 1.07
C ARG A 318 11.68 6.61 -0.04
N ASN A 319 10.38 6.54 -0.30
CA ASN A 319 9.79 5.72 -1.35
C ASN A 319 8.75 6.60 -2.07
N ASN A 320 9.22 7.40 -3.02
CA ASN A 320 8.33 8.26 -3.81
C ASN A 320 7.93 7.51 -5.07
N GLN A 321 6.66 7.57 -5.45
CA GLN A 321 6.13 6.74 -6.52
C GLN A 321 5.17 7.51 -7.42
N TYR A 322 5.22 7.23 -8.72
CA TYR A 322 4.21 7.63 -9.70
C TYR A 322 3.76 6.42 -10.49
N THR A 323 2.45 6.28 -10.67
CA THR A 323 1.87 5.23 -11.50
C THR A 323 0.85 5.86 -12.43
N TYR A 324 0.95 5.52 -13.71
CA TYR A 324 -0.04 5.86 -14.73
C TYR A 324 -0.60 4.57 -15.30
N GLY A 325 -1.89 4.55 -15.59
CA GLY A 325 -2.46 3.36 -16.20
C GLY A 325 -3.74 3.62 -16.96
N ILE A 326 -4.03 2.66 -17.83
CA ILE A 326 -5.26 2.55 -18.60
C ILE A 326 -5.79 1.14 -18.40
N MET A 327 -7.00 1.05 -17.87
CA MET A 327 -7.75 -0.19 -17.75
C MET A 327 -8.97 -0.07 -18.66
N SER A 328 -9.19 -1.04 -19.52
CA SER A 328 -10.39 -1.06 -20.39
C SER A 328 -11.03 -2.43 -20.37
N LYS A 329 -12.34 -2.44 -20.23
CA LYS A 329 -13.17 -3.64 -20.32
C LYS A 329 -14.29 -3.41 -21.33
N MET A 330 -14.42 -4.33 -22.27
CA MET A 330 -15.53 -4.38 -23.21
C MET A 330 -16.29 -5.68 -22.98
N GLU A 331 -17.59 -5.59 -22.84
CA GLU A 331 -18.49 -6.74 -22.69
C GLU A 331 -19.50 -6.74 -23.84
N LYS A 332 -19.65 -7.89 -24.48
CA LYS A 332 -20.55 -8.10 -25.62
C LYS A 332 -21.44 -9.30 -25.40
N GLU A 333 -22.75 -9.08 -25.52
CA GLU A 333 -23.74 -10.15 -25.60
C GLU A 333 -23.68 -10.78 -27.01
N MET A 334 -23.22 -12.02 -27.08
CA MET A 334 -23.07 -12.76 -28.34
C MET A 334 -24.39 -13.46 -28.73
N THR A 335 -25.12 -13.91 -27.72
CA THR A 335 -26.47 -14.50 -27.79
C THR A 335 -27.20 -14.22 -26.49
N ASP A 336 -28.47 -14.58 -26.39
CA ASP A 336 -29.26 -14.46 -25.15
C ASP A 336 -28.67 -15.22 -23.95
N THR A 337 -27.73 -16.16 -24.17
CA THR A 337 -27.15 -17.01 -23.15
C THR A 337 -25.61 -16.92 -23.03
N VAL A 338 -24.97 -16.25 -23.98
CA VAL A 338 -23.47 -16.17 -24.03
C VAL A 338 -23.04 -14.73 -24.12
N SER A 339 -22.20 -14.29 -23.21
CA SER A 339 -21.47 -13.03 -23.29
C SER A 339 -19.97 -13.24 -23.35
N MET A 340 -19.25 -12.30 -23.94
CA MET A 340 -17.80 -12.25 -23.97
C MET A 340 -17.29 -10.95 -23.36
N THR A 341 -16.25 -11.06 -22.56
CA THR A 341 -15.56 -9.91 -21.99
C THR A 341 -14.12 -9.89 -22.48
N LEU A 342 -13.67 -8.75 -22.98
CA LEU A 342 -12.28 -8.46 -23.30
C LEU A 342 -11.76 -7.40 -22.33
N GLY A 343 -10.56 -7.58 -21.83
CA GLY A 343 -9.93 -6.60 -20.96
C GLY A 343 -8.50 -6.29 -21.35
N LEU A 344 -8.10 -5.05 -21.09
CA LEU A 344 -6.77 -4.52 -21.31
C LEU A 344 -6.30 -3.81 -20.05
N ASP A 345 -5.03 -3.99 -19.70
CA ASP A 345 -4.35 -3.39 -18.54
C ASP A 345 -2.95 -2.91 -18.96
N ILE A 346 -2.75 -1.61 -19.04
CA ILE A 346 -1.48 -0.97 -19.35
C ILE A 346 -1.10 -0.07 -18.20
N ARG A 347 0.09 -0.28 -17.63
CA ARG A 347 0.60 0.51 -16.49
C ARG A 347 2.07 0.80 -16.64
N THR A 348 2.48 1.95 -16.15
CA THR A 348 3.87 2.28 -15.90
C THR A 348 4.02 2.90 -14.52
N ALA A 349 5.04 2.50 -13.80
CA ALA A 349 5.39 3.07 -12.50
C ALA A 349 6.85 3.47 -12.48
N LYS A 350 7.13 4.61 -11.86
CA LYS A 350 8.47 5.07 -11.49
C LYS A 350 8.52 5.22 -9.99
N VAL A 351 9.51 4.60 -9.34
CA VAL A 351 9.70 4.62 -7.89
C VAL A 351 11.10 5.10 -7.58
N GLU A 352 11.20 6.03 -6.65
CA GLU A 352 12.46 6.60 -6.19
C GLU A 352 12.73 6.14 -4.76
N HIS A 353 13.84 5.46 -4.56
CA HIS A 353 14.31 5.00 -3.26
C HIS A 353 15.58 5.74 -2.89
N TYR A 354 15.55 6.44 -1.75
CA TYR A 354 16.77 7.06 -1.21
C TYR A 354 16.70 7.19 0.31
N ARG A 355 17.86 7.32 0.93
CA ARG A 355 17.97 7.76 2.31
C ARG A 355 18.44 9.19 2.37
N GLN A 356 17.97 9.92 3.38
CA GLN A 356 18.40 11.30 3.62
C GLN A 356 18.59 11.55 5.12
N VAL A 357 19.38 12.57 5.45
CA VAL A 357 19.43 13.11 6.80
C VAL A 357 18.06 13.67 7.15
N TYR A 358 17.41 13.05 8.15
CA TYR A 358 16.08 13.47 8.60
C TYR A 358 16.16 14.49 9.73
N ASP A 359 17.03 14.26 10.71
CA ASP A 359 17.30 15.14 11.86
C ASP A 359 18.74 14.91 12.36
N LEU A 360 19.46 15.99 12.55
CA LEU A 360 20.86 15.95 13.00
C LEU A 360 21.03 15.76 14.50
N LEU A 361 19.95 15.78 15.29
CA LEU A 361 19.98 15.64 16.75
C LEU A 361 21.02 16.58 17.40
N GLY A 362 20.97 17.87 17.03
CA GLY A 362 21.70 18.95 17.68
C GLY A 362 23.01 19.37 17.00
N GLY A 363 23.65 18.56 16.18
CA GLY A 363 24.84 18.94 15.42
C GLY A 363 24.53 19.71 14.13
N ASP A 364 25.57 20.11 13.42
CA ASP A 364 25.49 20.86 12.17
C ASP A 364 25.57 19.97 10.93
N PHE A 365 26.30 18.84 11.02
CA PHE A 365 26.46 17.87 9.95
C PHE A 365 26.65 16.44 10.47
N PHE A 366 26.47 15.47 9.59
CA PHE A 366 26.78 14.06 9.78
C PHE A 366 27.86 13.62 8.79
N TYR A 367 28.99 13.11 9.27
CA TYR A 367 30.05 12.61 8.40
C TYR A 367 29.66 11.24 7.83
N ASN A 368 29.58 11.14 6.49
CA ASN A 368 29.22 9.93 5.79
C ASN A 368 30.22 9.62 4.66
N SER A 369 30.80 8.44 4.72
CA SER A 369 31.78 7.95 3.73
C SER A 369 31.24 6.81 2.85
N SER A 370 29.93 6.60 2.81
CA SER A 370 29.31 5.48 2.09
C SER A 370 29.45 5.59 0.56
N ASN A 371 29.60 6.82 0.02
CA ASN A 371 29.94 6.99 -1.38
C ASN A 371 31.44 7.25 -1.56
N PRO A 372 32.17 6.30 -2.17
CA PRO A 372 33.62 6.43 -2.38
C PRO A 372 34.01 7.57 -3.31
N ASN A 373 33.10 8.04 -4.17
CA ASN A 373 33.33 9.09 -5.16
C ASN A 373 33.23 10.51 -4.58
N TRP A 374 32.75 10.64 -3.33
CA TRP A 374 32.60 11.95 -2.69
C TRP A 374 33.94 12.56 -2.30
N THR A 375 34.07 13.85 -2.54
CA THR A 375 35.12 14.67 -1.94
C THR A 375 34.93 14.74 -0.43
N GLU A 376 35.99 15.18 0.30
CA GLU A 376 35.90 15.34 1.75
C GLU A 376 34.77 16.29 2.14
N GLU A 377 34.58 17.38 1.43
CA GLU A 377 33.49 18.34 1.66
C GLU A 377 32.11 17.69 1.47
N GLN A 378 31.93 16.89 0.43
CA GLN A 378 30.68 16.19 0.14
C GLN A 378 30.32 15.13 1.18
N ARG A 379 31.27 14.66 2.00
CA ARG A 379 31.02 13.72 3.11
C ARG A 379 30.37 14.38 4.32
N HIS A 380 30.42 15.69 4.42
CA HIS A 380 29.77 16.48 5.48
C HIS A 380 28.30 16.71 5.08
N ARG A 381 27.43 15.77 5.50
CA ARG A 381 26.01 15.75 5.08
C ARG A 381 25.17 16.57 6.05
N THR A 382 24.42 17.49 5.52
CA THR A 382 23.51 18.37 6.25
C THR A 382 22.05 17.90 6.13
N LEU A 383 21.15 18.61 6.79
CA LEU A 383 19.73 18.26 6.81
C LEU A 383 19.16 18.13 5.38
N GLY A 384 18.57 16.99 5.07
CA GLY A 384 17.97 16.68 3.77
C GLY A 384 18.92 16.05 2.75
N ASP A 385 20.24 16.05 3.01
CA ASP A 385 21.22 15.42 2.12
C ASP A 385 21.05 13.91 2.06
N LYS A 386 21.28 13.35 0.86
CA LYS A 386 21.16 11.90 0.61
C LYS A 386 22.29 11.11 1.27
N LEU A 387 21.97 9.89 1.72
CA LEU A 387 22.85 8.96 2.44
C LEU A 387 22.70 7.55 1.87
N TYR A 388 23.76 6.77 1.84
CA TYR A 388 23.81 5.32 1.63
C TYR A 388 23.38 4.82 0.26
N TYR A 389 22.23 5.22 -0.25
CA TYR A 389 21.73 4.86 -1.58
C TYR A 389 20.76 5.92 -2.13
N ASP A 390 20.66 5.96 -3.45
CA ASP A 390 19.72 6.78 -4.23
C ASP A 390 19.50 6.08 -5.56
N ASN A 391 18.36 5.48 -5.76
CA ASN A 391 18.03 4.75 -6.97
C ASN A 391 16.62 5.08 -7.49
N THR A 392 16.41 4.78 -8.75
CA THR A 392 15.12 4.90 -9.42
C THR A 392 14.78 3.60 -10.12
N ASN A 393 13.63 3.04 -9.76
CA ASN A 393 13.08 1.85 -10.39
C ASN A 393 11.95 2.22 -11.33
N THR A 394 11.83 1.49 -12.44
CA THR A 394 10.72 1.62 -13.39
C THR A 394 10.12 0.26 -13.65
N VAL A 395 8.80 0.19 -13.67
CA VAL A 395 8.04 -1.01 -13.99
C VAL A 395 7.07 -0.67 -15.11
N ASP A 396 7.21 -1.32 -16.25
CA ASP A 396 6.27 -1.23 -17.37
C ASP A 396 5.49 -2.54 -17.47
N TRP A 397 4.18 -2.45 -17.53
CA TRP A 397 3.25 -3.57 -17.44
C TRP A 397 2.25 -3.54 -18.57
N LEU A 398 2.07 -4.69 -19.22
CA LEU A 398 1.03 -4.93 -20.23
C LEU A 398 0.29 -6.23 -19.92
N GLY A 399 -1.02 -6.18 -19.82
CA GLY A 399 -1.86 -7.32 -19.60
C GLY A 399 -3.13 -7.29 -20.44
N GLY A 400 -3.67 -8.48 -20.71
CA GLY A 400 -4.96 -8.61 -21.36
C GLY A 400 -5.65 -9.92 -21.00
N TYR A 401 -6.97 -9.96 -21.13
CA TYR A 401 -7.73 -11.18 -20.88
C TYR A 401 -8.94 -11.27 -21.80
N VAL A 402 -9.40 -12.50 -21.99
CA VAL A 402 -10.68 -12.83 -22.60
C VAL A 402 -11.44 -13.76 -21.68
N GLN A 403 -12.75 -13.52 -21.52
CA GLN A 403 -13.65 -14.36 -20.74
C GLN A 403 -14.94 -14.58 -21.52
N ALA A 404 -15.37 -15.83 -21.59
CA ALA A 404 -16.70 -16.20 -22.06
C ALA A 404 -17.55 -16.60 -20.85
N ASN A 405 -18.77 -16.11 -20.80
CA ASN A 405 -19.76 -16.44 -19.78
C ASN A 405 -20.98 -17.08 -20.46
N TYR A 406 -21.52 -18.10 -19.82
CA TYR A 406 -22.78 -18.75 -20.19
C TYR A 406 -23.76 -18.65 -19.02
N ASP A 407 -24.99 -18.24 -19.32
CA ASP A 407 -26.12 -18.25 -18.38
C ASP A 407 -27.39 -18.69 -19.13
N ASP A 408 -27.99 -19.81 -18.72
CA ASP A 408 -29.20 -20.33 -19.34
C ASP A 408 -30.48 -19.67 -18.82
N GLY A 409 -30.38 -18.74 -17.88
CA GLY A 409 -31.52 -18.15 -17.17
C GLY A 409 -32.34 -19.15 -16.34
N ALA A 410 -31.96 -20.43 -16.36
CA ALA A 410 -32.63 -21.54 -15.66
C ALA A 410 -31.77 -22.10 -14.50
N GLY A 411 -30.74 -21.34 -14.10
CA GLY A 411 -29.89 -21.62 -12.94
C GLY A 411 -28.59 -22.36 -13.25
N THR A 412 -28.19 -22.45 -14.54
CA THR A 412 -26.84 -22.90 -14.92
C THR A 412 -26.01 -21.71 -15.35
N ASN A 413 -24.87 -21.49 -14.68
CA ASN A 413 -23.88 -20.51 -15.06
C ASN A 413 -22.53 -21.19 -15.25
N ALA A 414 -21.78 -20.79 -16.27
CA ALA A 414 -20.42 -21.24 -16.49
C ALA A 414 -19.55 -20.09 -17.03
N PHE A 415 -18.25 -20.19 -16.81
CA PHE A 415 -17.30 -19.27 -17.41
C PHE A 415 -16.01 -19.98 -17.80
N ALA A 416 -15.35 -19.43 -18.81
CA ALA A 416 -13.98 -19.77 -19.19
C ALA A 416 -13.20 -18.46 -19.39
N MET A 417 -12.01 -18.37 -18.81
CA MET A 417 -11.16 -17.20 -18.88
C MET A 417 -9.73 -17.58 -19.22
N PHE A 418 -9.10 -16.77 -20.07
CA PHE A 418 -7.66 -16.76 -20.30
C PHE A 418 -7.15 -15.35 -20.15
N GLY A 419 -6.08 -15.17 -19.39
CA GLY A 419 -5.38 -13.88 -19.22
C GLY A 419 -3.89 -14.06 -19.37
N ALA A 420 -3.21 -13.03 -19.86
CA ALA A 420 -1.77 -13.01 -19.99
C ALA A 420 -1.22 -11.62 -19.62
N THR A 421 -0.02 -11.59 -19.05
CA THR A 421 0.67 -10.37 -18.62
C THR A 421 2.16 -10.46 -18.92
N THR A 422 2.76 -9.33 -19.21
CA THR A 422 4.22 -9.19 -19.29
C THR A 422 4.64 -7.91 -18.57
N ALA A 423 5.87 -7.89 -18.05
CA ALA A 423 6.45 -6.71 -17.41
C ALA A 423 7.92 -6.56 -17.83
N SER A 424 8.41 -5.34 -17.82
CA SER A 424 9.83 -5.04 -17.88
C SER A 424 10.21 -4.13 -16.72
N TYR A 425 11.41 -4.33 -16.23
CA TYR A 425 11.92 -3.68 -15.02
C TYR A 425 13.24 -3.01 -15.30
N THR A 426 13.43 -1.84 -14.72
CA THR A 426 14.68 -1.11 -14.76
C THR A 426 15.01 -0.62 -13.36
N ALA A 427 16.26 -0.77 -12.93
CA ALA A 427 16.81 -0.09 -11.78
C ALA A 427 17.99 0.79 -12.22
N GLN A 428 18.07 2.01 -11.71
CA GLN A 428 19.15 2.96 -12.00
C GLN A 428 19.69 3.53 -10.71
N ASP A 429 21.01 3.35 -10.47
CA ASP A 429 21.72 3.96 -9.36
C ASP A 429 22.07 5.42 -9.67
N HIS A 430 21.89 6.31 -8.70
CA HIS A 430 22.27 7.72 -8.74
C HIS A 430 23.29 8.08 -7.67
N PHE A 431 23.80 7.09 -6.93
CA PHE A 431 24.60 7.32 -5.74
C PHE A 431 26.08 6.98 -5.92
N THR A 432 26.40 5.74 -6.26
CA THR A 432 27.79 5.24 -6.27
C THR A 432 28.30 4.86 -7.65
N LEU A 433 27.46 4.35 -8.52
CA LEU A 433 27.85 3.65 -9.75
C LEU A 433 27.63 4.47 -11.03
N ASP A 434 27.71 5.80 -10.93
CA ASP A 434 27.68 6.74 -12.06
C ASP A 434 26.51 6.48 -13.01
N ASN A 435 25.31 6.43 -12.45
CA ASN A 435 24.06 6.16 -13.19
C ASN A 435 24.00 4.77 -13.86
N LEU A 436 24.64 3.77 -13.26
CA LEU A 436 24.52 2.40 -13.73
C LEU A 436 23.03 2.02 -13.82
N LYS A 437 22.67 1.45 -14.96
CA LYS A 437 21.32 0.98 -15.26
C LYS A 437 21.31 -0.53 -15.44
N ILE A 438 20.40 -1.21 -14.77
CA ILE A 438 20.16 -2.64 -14.94
C ILE A 438 18.73 -2.83 -15.44
N GLU A 439 18.57 -3.74 -16.39
CA GLU A 439 17.28 -4.09 -16.99
C GLU A 439 17.02 -5.59 -16.82
N ALA A 440 15.77 -5.90 -16.51
CA ALA A 440 15.28 -7.27 -16.46
C ALA A 440 13.90 -7.35 -17.13
N ASP A 441 13.76 -8.31 -18.02
CA ASP A 441 12.45 -8.66 -18.57
C ASP A 441 11.86 -9.78 -17.73
N ALA A 442 10.58 -9.66 -17.42
CA ALA A 442 9.84 -10.71 -16.77
C ALA A 442 9.33 -11.72 -17.81
N GLU A 443 9.27 -12.97 -17.43
CA GLU A 443 8.60 -13.98 -18.20
C GLU A 443 7.10 -13.70 -18.34
N LEU A 444 6.51 -14.22 -19.41
CA LEU A 444 5.07 -14.12 -19.64
C LEU A 444 4.30 -14.81 -18.51
N GLY A 445 3.62 -14.00 -17.69
CA GLY A 445 2.63 -14.51 -16.74
C GLY A 445 1.33 -14.84 -17.46
N TYR A 446 0.63 -15.88 -17.00
CA TYR A 446 -0.68 -16.24 -17.58
C TYR A 446 -1.57 -16.93 -16.57
N GLN A 447 -2.87 -16.91 -16.85
CA GLN A 447 -3.87 -17.62 -16.06
C GLN A 447 -4.95 -18.21 -16.94
N MET A 448 -5.44 -19.38 -16.54
CA MET A 448 -6.61 -20.03 -17.11
C MET A 448 -7.57 -20.35 -15.98
N LYS A 449 -8.84 -20.03 -16.17
CA LYS A 449 -9.88 -20.30 -15.18
C LYS A 449 -11.09 -20.87 -15.86
N LEU A 450 -11.66 -21.92 -15.26
CA LEU A 450 -12.91 -22.52 -15.66
C LEU A 450 -13.79 -22.66 -14.42
N GLY A 451 -15.05 -22.39 -14.54
CA GLY A 451 -15.96 -22.60 -13.42
C GLY A 451 -17.42 -22.53 -13.82
N GLY A 452 -18.25 -22.92 -12.87
CA GLY A 452 -19.68 -22.85 -13.08
C GLY A 452 -20.47 -23.19 -11.85
N SER A 453 -21.76 -23.00 -11.97
CA SER A 453 -22.72 -23.36 -10.94
C SER A 453 -24.02 -23.88 -11.56
N ARG A 454 -24.70 -24.74 -10.83
CA ARG A 454 -26.01 -25.30 -11.20
C ARG A 454 -26.96 -25.26 -10.02
N ALA A 455 -28.10 -24.61 -10.20
CA ALA A 455 -29.22 -24.77 -9.29
C ALA A 455 -29.80 -26.19 -9.42
N LEU A 456 -29.82 -26.93 -8.32
CA LEU A 456 -30.42 -28.26 -8.27
C LEU A 456 -31.93 -28.16 -8.07
N ASN A 457 -32.33 -27.14 -7.32
CA ASN A 457 -33.72 -26.75 -7.03
C ASN A 457 -33.72 -25.33 -6.45
N ASP A 458 -34.88 -24.85 -5.99
CA ASP A 458 -35.04 -23.49 -5.43
C ASP A 458 -34.25 -23.24 -4.13
N THR A 459 -33.69 -24.29 -3.52
CA THR A 459 -32.98 -24.18 -2.23
C THR A 459 -31.50 -24.52 -2.31
N TRP A 460 -31.07 -25.33 -3.28
CA TRP A 460 -29.70 -25.83 -3.39
C TRP A 460 -29.05 -25.49 -4.72
N GLN A 461 -27.83 -25.01 -4.65
CA GLN A 461 -26.95 -24.76 -5.80
C GLN A 461 -25.59 -25.44 -5.57
N LEU A 462 -25.09 -26.15 -6.57
CA LEU A 462 -23.70 -26.62 -6.64
C LEU A 462 -22.86 -25.61 -7.41
N PHE A 463 -21.59 -25.51 -7.06
CA PHE A 463 -20.59 -24.75 -7.81
C PHE A 463 -19.23 -25.43 -7.78
N GLY A 464 -18.41 -25.12 -8.79
CA GLY A 464 -17.03 -25.58 -8.84
C GLY A 464 -16.20 -24.70 -9.77
N ASN A 465 -14.92 -24.54 -9.43
CA ASN A 465 -13.93 -23.79 -10.20
C ASN A 465 -12.60 -24.53 -10.21
N VAL A 466 -11.88 -24.39 -11.30
CA VAL A 466 -10.48 -24.81 -11.43
C VAL A 466 -9.69 -23.68 -12.09
N SER A 467 -8.47 -23.47 -11.63
CA SER A 467 -7.57 -22.53 -12.30
C SER A 467 -6.12 -23.00 -12.24
N TYR A 468 -5.38 -22.56 -13.24
CA TYR A 468 -3.92 -22.60 -13.26
C TYR A 468 -3.40 -21.20 -13.53
N SER A 469 -2.37 -20.80 -12.80
CA SER A 469 -1.73 -19.49 -12.94
C SER A 469 -0.21 -19.63 -12.90
N ALA A 470 0.47 -18.90 -13.76
CA ALA A 470 1.90 -18.64 -13.70
C ALA A 470 2.09 -17.13 -13.50
N MET A 471 2.59 -16.72 -12.34
CA MET A 471 2.67 -15.33 -11.95
C MET A 471 4.07 -14.77 -12.22
N THR A 472 4.12 -13.69 -12.98
CA THR A 472 5.35 -12.94 -13.26
C THR A 472 6.06 -12.52 -11.96
N PRO A 473 7.38 -12.78 -11.80
CA PRO A 473 8.14 -12.31 -10.65
C PRO A 473 8.12 -10.77 -10.55
N SER A 474 8.08 -10.24 -9.34
CA SER A 474 8.18 -8.79 -9.10
C SER A 474 9.60 -8.27 -9.30
N LEU A 475 9.78 -6.93 -9.41
CA LEU A 475 11.08 -6.30 -9.55
C LEU A 475 12.04 -6.73 -8.44
N ASP A 476 11.62 -6.67 -7.18
CA ASP A 476 12.47 -7.01 -6.01
C ASP A 476 13.01 -8.44 -6.01
N LYS A 477 12.42 -9.34 -6.80
CA LYS A 477 12.92 -10.70 -6.98
C LYS A 477 14.00 -10.78 -8.07
N LEU A 478 13.86 -9.98 -9.11
CA LEU A 478 14.73 -9.99 -10.29
C LEU A 478 15.94 -9.07 -10.16
N ILE A 479 15.82 -8.00 -9.38
CA ILE A 479 16.86 -6.98 -9.22
C ILE A 479 17.02 -6.63 -7.73
N ASP A 480 18.26 -6.75 -7.23
CA ASP A 480 18.70 -6.06 -6.02
C ASP A 480 19.11 -4.64 -6.42
N ASP A 481 18.19 -3.70 -6.23
CA ASP A 481 18.32 -2.31 -6.67
C ASP A 481 19.27 -1.48 -5.79
N VAL A 482 19.57 -1.95 -4.57
CA VAL A 482 20.56 -1.31 -3.68
C VAL A 482 21.99 -1.66 -4.08
N ASN A 483 22.24 -2.92 -4.41
CA ASN A 483 23.57 -3.40 -4.82
C ASN A 483 23.73 -3.43 -6.33
N MET A 484 22.69 -3.09 -7.10
CA MET A 484 22.64 -3.10 -8.56
C MET A 484 23.06 -4.46 -9.12
N ILE A 485 22.41 -5.51 -8.66
CA ILE A 485 22.67 -6.89 -9.07
C ILE A 485 21.40 -7.47 -9.68
N LYS A 486 21.53 -8.06 -10.87
CA LYS A 486 20.46 -8.85 -11.47
C LYS A 486 20.50 -10.26 -10.88
N ASN A 487 19.39 -10.70 -10.31
CA ASN A 487 19.21 -12.06 -9.81
C ASN A 487 18.85 -12.99 -10.98
N GLU A 488 19.58 -14.08 -11.12
CA GLU A 488 19.34 -15.08 -12.16
C GLU A 488 18.57 -16.29 -11.60
N GLY A 489 17.84 -16.98 -12.47
CA GLY A 489 17.19 -18.26 -12.13
C GLY A 489 15.84 -18.14 -11.44
N PHE A 490 15.20 -16.97 -11.46
CA PHE A 490 13.81 -16.84 -11.02
C PHE A 490 12.86 -17.23 -12.15
N GLU A 491 12.00 -18.19 -11.86
CA GLU A 491 10.90 -18.62 -12.72
C GLU A 491 9.57 -18.06 -12.21
N ASN A 492 8.53 -18.12 -13.03
CA ASN A 492 7.18 -17.77 -12.61
C ASN A 492 6.71 -18.66 -11.45
N GLU A 493 6.21 -18.06 -10.39
CA GLU A 493 5.49 -18.81 -9.37
C GLU A 493 4.22 -19.40 -9.95
N THR A 494 3.98 -20.67 -9.74
CA THR A 494 2.81 -21.37 -10.29
C THR A 494 1.82 -21.77 -9.21
N ALA A 495 0.53 -21.70 -9.53
CA ALA A 495 -0.52 -22.19 -8.65
C ALA A 495 -1.63 -22.89 -9.41
N THR A 496 -2.01 -24.05 -8.90
CA THR A 496 -3.22 -24.79 -9.33
C THR A 496 -4.25 -24.70 -8.22
N TRP A 497 -5.45 -24.25 -8.57
CA TRP A 497 -6.58 -24.17 -7.66
C TRP A 497 -7.71 -25.08 -8.07
N PHE A 498 -8.35 -25.64 -7.07
CA PHE A 498 -9.59 -26.36 -7.19
C PHE A 498 -10.54 -25.94 -6.08
N ASP A 499 -11.75 -25.56 -6.43
CA ASP A 499 -12.83 -25.17 -5.54
C ASP A 499 -14.10 -25.96 -5.89
N VAL A 500 -14.77 -26.56 -4.92
CA VAL A 500 -16.09 -27.16 -5.09
C VAL A 500 -16.94 -26.92 -3.85
N GLY A 501 -18.21 -26.64 -4.05
CA GLY A 501 -19.07 -26.36 -2.91
C GLY A 501 -20.54 -26.35 -3.24
N THR A 502 -21.32 -26.12 -2.20
CA THR A 502 -22.77 -26.00 -2.29
C THR A 502 -23.26 -24.76 -1.54
N ARG A 503 -24.29 -24.13 -2.05
CA ARG A 503 -25.03 -23.07 -1.40
C ARG A 503 -26.45 -23.53 -1.11
N PHE A 504 -26.93 -23.17 0.07
CA PHE A 504 -28.28 -23.45 0.52
C PHE A 504 -28.98 -22.13 0.87
N LYS A 505 -30.25 -22.01 0.46
CA LYS A 505 -31.13 -20.91 0.89
C LYS A 505 -32.52 -21.49 1.07
N SER A 506 -33.10 -21.35 2.26
CA SER A 506 -34.46 -21.80 2.54
C SER A 506 -35.50 -21.00 1.73
N LEU A 507 -36.61 -21.63 1.38
CA LEU A 507 -37.69 -20.99 0.60
C LEU A 507 -38.24 -19.72 1.24
N ASN A 508 -38.30 -19.66 2.57
CA ASN A 508 -38.73 -18.47 3.31
C ASN A 508 -37.61 -17.43 3.53
N GLY A 509 -36.41 -17.67 3.02
CA GLY A 509 -35.26 -16.77 3.10
C GLY A 509 -34.66 -16.61 4.52
N GLN A 510 -35.15 -17.33 5.52
CA GLN A 510 -34.67 -17.19 6.92
C GLN A 510 -33.32 -17.86 7.17
N TRP A 511 -32.95 -18.85 6.36
CA TRP A 511 -31.70 -19.59 6.48
C TRP A 511 -30.95 -19.57 5.16
N ALA A 512 -29.66 -19.23 5.24
CA ALA A 512 -28.74 -19.35 4.13
C ALA A 512 -27.38 -19.82 4.64
N GLY A 513 -26.69 -20.65 3.85
CA GLY A 513 -25.37 -21.15 4.19
C GLY A 513 -24.64 -21.66 2.97
N SER A 514 -23.35 -21.88 3.13
CA SER A 514 -22.51 -22.48 2.08
C SER A 514 -21.47 -23.41 2.71
N LEU A 515 -21.18 -24.49 2.03
CA LEU A 515 -20.06 -25.37 2.33
C LEU A 515 -19.15 -25.37 1.11
N ASN A 516 -17.86 -25.14 1.34
CA ASN A 516 -16.87 -25.07 0.28
C ASN A 516 -15.63 -25.85 0.68
N TYR A 517 -15.15 -26.71 -0.21
CA TYR A 517 -13.85 -27.36 -0.15
C TYR A 517 -12.95 -26.69 -1.20
N TYR A 518 -11.73 -26.31 -0.82
CA TYR A 518 -10.73 -25.82 -1.76
C TYR A 518 -9.40 -26.51 -1.53
N TYR A 519 -8.63 -26.60 -2.61
CA TYR A 519 -7.27 -27.10 -2.61
C TYR A 519 -6.42 -26.16 -3.47
N ALA A 520 -5.24 -25.79 -2.98
CA ALA A 520 -4.27 -24.97 -3.70
C ALA A 520 -2.90 -25.67 -3.66
N LEU A 521 -2.34 -25.91 -4.83
CA LEU A 521 -0.95 -26.32 -4.98
C LEU A 521 -0.16 -25.11 -5.48
N TRP A 522 0.79 -24.66 -4.69
CA TRP A 522 1.64 -23.51 -4.98
C TRP A 522 3.09 -23.98 -5.08
N SER A 523 3.73 -23.74 -6.24
CA SER A 523 5.07 -24.19 -6.58
C SER A 523 5.96 -23.04 -7.03
N ASP A 524 7.25 -23.27 -7.07
CA ASP A 524 8.28 -22.35 -7.58
C ASP A 524 8.29 -20.99 -6.85
N ARG A 525 7.99 -21.04 -5.54
CA ARG A 525 7.93 -19.83 -4.71
C ARG A 525 9.28 -19.15 -4.62
N ALA A 526 9.34 -17.93 -5.16
CA ALA A 526 10.49 -17.07 -4.97
C ALA A 526 10.51 -16.54 -3.54
N GLN A 527 11.50 -16.94 -2.74
CA GLN A 527 11.79 -16.30 -1.46
C GLN A 527 12.84 -15.21 -1.73
N SER A 528 12.53 -13.97 -1.37
CA SER A 528 13.56 -12.94 -1.30
C SER A 528 14.54 -13.37 -0.20
N GLY A 529 15.76 -13.72 -0.58
CA GLY A 529 16.83 -13.92 0.39
C GLY A 529 17.16 -12.57 1.01
N THR A 530 16.60 -12.27 2.18
CA THR A 530 17.25 -11.32 3.07
C THR A 530 18.50 -12.03 3.55
N SER A 531 19.65 -11.70 2.99
CA SER A 531 20.92 -11.96 3.68
C SER A 531 20.86 -11.19 5.00
N GLU A 532 20.71 -11.91 6.12
CA GLU A 532 20.91 -11.37 7.46
C GLU A 532 22.33 -10.80 7.64
#